data_66d9d3cd8f789f87287214305013f569
#
_entry.id   66d9d3cd8f789f87287214305013f569
#
_cell.length_a   1.000
_cell.length_b   1.000
_cell.length_c   1.000
_cell.angle_alpha   90.00
_cell.angle_beta   90.00
_cell.angle_gamma   90.00
#
_symmetry.space_group_name_H-M   'P 1'
#
loop_
_entity.id
_entity.type
_entity.pdbx_description
1 polymer ?
#
loop_
_entity_poly.entity_id
_entity_poly.type
_entity_poly.pdbx_seq_one_letter_code
_entity_poly.pdbx_strand_id
1 'polypeptide(L)'
;MPVTDATAKWVDEQFESSIVPTLVDYIKIPNKSPGFDPEWRAHGHMDRVVELFAGWAKKNLPEGAKLEVVRLGERTPVIFIEIPGSAKSGETVLLYGHLDKQPEMAGWREGLGPWTPVREGDKLYGRGGADDGYAIFASLTAINAVRRDKLPHARCVVVIEACEESGSPDLPAYIDHLAARIGELSLVVCLDSGCANYDQLWSTTSLRGLVLGTLEVSLLTEGVHSGDGTGVVASSERVIRMVLERLEDTHTGQIKLAQLATQIPRARVTQAEATAKAIGDDTWNKFPYQPGAQPMSKDNTELILNRTWRPTLAITGAEGWPLPVNGGNVLRPFTTLKLSIRIPPRVDPRVAANAVKQVLEHDPPYGAKVTFEELGADAGWDAPEMAPWLDHALAAASTKHFGKPAMYMGEGGSIPFMHMLGEKFPKAQFCVTGVLGPGSNAHGPNEFLHIPTAKRLTLCVADVLAAHATR
;
A
#
# COMPACT_ATOMS: atom_id res chain seq x y z
N MET A 1 -26.40 -1.56 15.76
CA MET A 1 -27.33 -2.11 14.73
C MET A 1 -26.74 -1.83 13.36
N PRO A 2 -26.78 -2.75 12.42
CA PRO A 2 -26.29 -2.53 11.06
C PRO A 2 -27.25 -1.66 10.24
N VAL A 3 -26.75 -0.99 9.19
CA VAL A 3 -27.57 -0.20 8.27
C VAL A 3 -28.65 -1.05 7.58
N THR A 4 -29.79 -0.44 7.23
CA THR A 4 -30.94 -1.16 6.64
C THR A 4 -30.70 -1.53 5.17
N ASP A 5 -31.49 -2.47 4.65
CA ASP A 5 -31.45 -2.84 3.22
C ASP A 5 -31.88 -1.67 2.32
N ALA A 6 -32.75 -0.78 2.79
CA ALA A 6 -33.12 0.44 2.08
C ALA A 6 -31.92 1.39 1.94
N THR A 7 -31.09 1.46 2.98
CA THR A 7 -29.83 2.24 2.92
C THR A 7 -28.78 1.55 2.08
N ALA A 8 -28.70 0.22 2.10
CA ALA A 8 -27.81 -0.52 1.20
C ALA A 8 -28.16 -0.26 -0.29
N LYS A 9 -29.45 -0.25 -0.63
CA LYS A 9 -29.89 0.12 -1.97
C LYS A 9 -29.55 1.56 -2.32
N TRP A 10 -29.69 2.49 -1.38
CA TRP A 10 -29.28 3.88 -1.59
C TRP A 10 -27.77 4.01 -1.85
N VAL A 11 -26.92 3.26 -1.12
CA VAL A 11 -25.48 3.22 -1.38
C VAL A 11 -25.20 2.72 -2.81
N ASP A 12 -25.91 1.67 -3.25
CA ASP A 12 -25.80 1.18 -4.63
C ASP A 12 -26.14 2.27 -5.66
N GLU A 13 -27.27 2.98 -5.45
CA GLU A 13 -27.68 4.09 -6.29
C GLU A 13 -26.67 5.25 -6.31
N GLN A 14 -26.05 5.58 -5.14
CA GLN A 14 -25.00 6.60 -5.06
C GLN A 14 -23.76 6.23 -5.85
N PHE A 15 -23.34 4.96 -5.78
CA PHE A 15 -22.21 4.50 -6.58
C PHE A 15 -22.49 4.63 -8.09
N GLU A 16 -23.65 4.17 -8.55
CA GLU A 16 -23.96 4.17 -9.99
C GLU A 16 -24.20 5.58 -10.54
N SER A 17 -24.94 6.42 -9.82
CA SER A 17 -25.39 7.72 -10.33
C SER A 17 -24.42 8.87 -10.06
N SER A 18 -23.51 8.73 -9.11
CA SER A 18 -22.66 9.83 -8.65
C SER A 18 -21.19 9.46 -8.53
N ILE A 19 -20.85 8.37 -7.79
CA ILE A 19 -19.45 8.03 -7.48
C ILE A 19 -18.72 7.52 -8.71
N VAL A 20 -19.25 6.52 -9.40
CA VAL A 20 -18.62 5.95 -10.62
C VAL A 20 -18.44 7.00 -11.71
N PRO A 21 -19.42 7.87 -12.03
CA PRO A 21 -19.20 8.98 -12.94
C PRO A 21 -18.08 9.93 -12.53
N THR A 22 -17.98 10.26 -11.23
CA THR A 22 -16.90 11.13 -10.72
C THR A 22 -15.54 10.44 -10.79
N LEU A 23 -15.46 9.13 -10.50
CA LEU A 23 -14.24 8.33 -10.66
C LEU A 23 -13.80 8.25 -12.14
N VAL A 24 -14.75 8.17 -13.08
CA VAL A 24 -14.45 8.27 -14.52
C VAL A 24 -13.78 9.60 -14.85
N ASP A 25 -14.27 10.71 -14.31
CA ASP A 25 -13.64 12.02 -14.54
C ASP A 25 -12.29 12.15 -13.81
N TYR A 26 -12.15 11.58 -12.61
CA TYR A 26 -10.90 11.53 -11.90
C TYR A 26 -9.82 10.73 -12.64
N ILE A 27 -10.13 9.54 -13.14
CA ILE A 27 -9.17 8.69 -13.88
C ILE A 27 -8.56 9.43 -15.07
N LYS A 28 -9.31 10.28 -15.76
CA LYS A 28 -8.84 11.07 -16.91
C LYS A 28 -7.75 12.10 -16.56
N ILE A 29 -7.59 12.44 -15.27
CA ILE A 29 -6.63 13.46 -14.84
C ILE A 29 -5.31 12.78 -14.46
N PRO A 30 -4.17 13.07 -15.11
CA PRO A 30 -2.89 12.42 -14.83
C PRO A 30 -2.16 13.07 -13.64
N ASN A 31 -2.80 13.13 -12.48
CA ASN A 31 -2.26 13.68 -11.23
C ASN A 31 -1.33 12.69 -10.53
N LYS A 32 -0.17 12.48 -11.13
CA LYS A 32 0.89 11.65 -10.55
C LYS A 32 1.41 12.24 -9.24
N SER A 33 1.82 11.37 -8.33
CA SER A 33 2.48 11.78 -7.10
C SER A 33 3.76 12.59 -7.38
N PRO A 34 4.15 13.54 -6.52
CA PRO A 34 5.30 14.41 -6.73
C PRO A 34 6.62 13.69 -7.00
N GLY A 35 6.83 12.50 -6.43
CA GLY A 35 8.00 11.67 -6.71
C GLY A 35 8.12 11.20 -8.17
N PHE A 36 7.00 11.20 -8.91
CA PHE A 36 6.91 10.83 -10.32
C PHE A 36 6.63 12.01 -11.24
N ASP A 37 6.27 13.16 -10.69
CA ASP A 37 6.04 14.41 -11.41
C ASP A 37 6.59 15.60 -10.61
N PRO A 38 7.89 15.89 -10.69
CA PRO A 38 8.50 17.03 -9.98
C PRO A 38 7.87 18.39 -10.34
N GLU A 39 7.26 18.49 -11.54
CA GLU A 39 6.58 19.71 -12.02
C GLU A 39 5.06 19.70 -11.74
N TRP A 40 4.57 18.85 -10.83
CA TRP A 40 3.15 18.65 -10.53
C TRP A 40 2.36 19.97 -10.31
N ARG A 41 3.00 21.00 -9.73
CA ARG A 41 2.35 22.30 -9.55
C ARG A 41 2.12 23.02 -10.86
N ALA A 42 3.13 23.04 -11.73
CA ALA A 42 3.05 23.69 -13.03
C ALA A 42 2.02 23.00 -13.94
N HIS A 43 1.91 21.67 -13.86
CA HIS A 43 0.90 20.91 -14.59
C HIS A 43 -0.52 21.14 -14.07
N GLY A 44 -0.71 21.47 -12.80
CA GLY A 44 -2.01 21.78 -12.19
C GLY A 44 -2.98 20.61 -12.11
N HIS A 45 -2.53 19.37 -12.40
CA HIS A 45 -3.38 18.18 -12.38
C HIS A 45 -3.85 17.84 -10.96
N MET A 46 -2.97 18.02 -9.97
CA MET A 46 -3.29 17.79 -8.57
C MET A 46 -4.41 18.72 -8.10
N ASP A 47 -4.31 20.02 -8.41
CA ASP A 47 -5.33 20.99 -8.05
C ASP A 47 -6.68 20.68 -8.70
N ARG A 48 -6.70 20.23 -9.96
CA ARG A 48 -7.93 19.80 -10.64
C ARG A 48 -8.61 18.63 -9.94
N VAL A 49 -7.83 17.64 -9.43
CA VAL A 49 -8.40 16.53 -8.68
C VAL A 49 -8.91 16.98 -7.31
N VAL A 50 -8.16 17.82 -6.61
CA VAL A 50 -8.60 18.41 -5.34
C VAL A 50 -9.91 19.18 -5.52
N GLU A 51 -10.06 19.97 -6.58
CA GLU A 51 -11.30 20.68 -6.91
C GLU A 51 -12.45 19.71 -7.21
N LEU A 52 -12.19 18.65 -8.00
CA LEU A 52 -13.17 17.62 -8.32
C LEU A 52 -13.68 16.92 -7.05
N PHE A 53 -12.77 16.44 -6.19
CA PHE A 53 -13.10 15.70 -4.98
C PHE A 53 -13.77 16.61 -3.94
N ALA A 54 -13.22 17.80 -3.69
CA ALA A 54 -13.82 18.77 -2.78
C ALA A 54 -15.19 19.25 -3.29
N GLY A 55 -15.35 19.41 -4.60
CA GLY A 55 -16.62 19.77 -5.24
C GLY A 55 -17.71 18.70 -5.06
N TRP A 56 -17.34 17.43 -5.23
CA TRP A 56 -18.25 16.31 -4.95
C TRP A 56 -18.56 16.21 -3.45
N ALA A 57 -17.52 16.29 -2.61
CA ALA A 57 -17.68 16.20 -1.16
C ALA A 57 -18.61 17.29 -0.62
N LYS A 58 -18.46 18.56 -1.05
CA LYS A 58 -19.33 19.67 -0.65
C LYS A 58 -20.81 19.42 -0.92
N LYS A 59 -21.15 18.74 -2.02
CA LYS A 59 -22.54 18.39 -2.37
C LYS A 59 -23.08 17.23 -1.51
N ASN A 60 -22.19 16.44 -0.89
CA ASN A 60 -22.53 15.24 -0.12
C ASN A 60 -22.16 15.37 1.36
N LEU A 61 -21.81 16.59 1.83
CA LEU A 61 -21.53 16.81 3.25
C LEU A 61 -22.78 16.59 4.09
N PRO A 62 -22.68 15.82 5.17
CA PRO A 62 -23.76 15.77 6.16
C PRO A 62 -23.92 17.12 6.88
N GLU A 63 -25.11 17.36 7.42
CA GLU A 63 -25.40 18.57 8.17
C GLU A 63 -24.38 18.81 9.30
N GLY A 64 -23.90 20.04 9.42
CA GLY A 64 -22.91 20.47 10.41
C GLY A 64 -21.46 20.14 10.06
N ALA A 65 -21.20 19.41 8.96
CA ALA A 65 -19.85 19.11 8.52
C ALA A 65 -19.15 20.33 7.91
N LYS A 66 -17.82 20.37 8.02
CA LYS A 66 -16.94 21.40 7.45
C LYS A 66 -15.88 20.75 6.59
N LEU A 67 -15.69 21.26 5.38
CA LEU A 67 -14.63 20.85 4.48
C LEU A 67 -13.65 22.01 4.27
N GLU A 68 -12.38 21.72 4.37
CA GLU A 68 -11.28 22.62 4.07
C GLU A 68 -10.25 21.91 3.20
N VAL A 69 -9.70 22.61 2.22
CA VAL A 69 -8.48 22.21 1.51
C VAL A 69 -7.33 22.91 2.19
N VAL A 70 -6.60 22.17 3.01
CA VAL A 70 -5.47 22.70 3.79
C VAL A 70 -4.22 22.68 2.93
N ARG A 71 -3.46 23.78 2.96
CA ARG A 71 -2.19 23.94 2.24
C ARG A 71 -1.12 24.48 3.17
N LEU A 72 -0.01 23.76 3.29
CA LEU A 72 1.13 24.14 4.14
C LEU A 72 2.37 24.43 3.27
N GLY A 73 2.54 25.69 2.93
CA GLY A 73 3.68 26.15 2.11
C GLY A 73 3.73 25.45 0.75
N GLU A 74 4.89 24.85 0.48
CA GLU A 74 5.15 24.17 -0.79
C GLU A 74 4.71 22.70 -0.83
N ARG A 75 3.98 22.21 0.18
CA ARG A 75 3.50 20.83 0.27
C ARG A 75 2.30 20.57 -0.64
N THR A 76 2.06 19.32 -0.92
CA THR A 76 0.83 18.87 -1.59
C THR A 76 -0.39 19.17 -0.73
N PRO A 77 -1.56 19.45 -1.30
CA PRO A 77 -2.75 19.80 -0.52
C PRO A 77 -3.35 18.58 0.17
N VAL A 78 -4.06 18.82 1.29
CA VAL A 78 -4.86 17.83 1.99
C VAL A 78 -6.32 18.28 2.01
N ILE A 79 -7.26 17.39 1.66
CA ILE A 79 -8.69 17.61 1.91
C ILE A 79 -8.99 17.15 3.33
N PHE A 80 -9.43 18.07 4.17
CA PHE A 80 -9.77 17.81 5.56
C PHE A 80 -11.26 18.07 5.80
N ILE A 81 -11.97 17.05 6.32
CA ILE A 81 -13.41 17.15 6.57
C ILE A 81 -13.70 16.81 8.03
N GLU A 82 -14.35 17.73 8.76
CA GLU A 82 -14.83 17.51 10.12
C GLU A 82 -16.31 17.27 10.12
N ILE A 83 -16.77 16.18 10.73
CA ILE A 83 -18.16 15.78 10.80
C ILE A 83 -18.54 15.59 12.27
N PRO A 84 -19.44 16.41 12.82
CA PRO A 84 -19.85 16.27 14.22
C PRO A 84 -20.51 14.92 14.46
N GLY A 85 -20.16 14.30 15.59
CA GLY A 85 -20.78 13.05 16.02
C GLY A 85 -22.23 13.23 16.44
N SER A 86 -23.02 12.18 16.30
CA SER A 86 -24.36 12.08 16.86
C SER A 86 -24.37 11.37 18.22
N ALA A 87 -23.33 10.61 18.55
CA ALA A 87 -23.12 10.00 19.85
C ALA A 87 -22.44 10.98 20.82
N LYS A 88 -22.69 10.79 22.13
CA LYS A 88 -22.10 11.63 23.20
C LYS A 88 -20.73 11.13 23.67
N SER A 89 -20.04 10.30 22.89
CA SER A 89 -18.80 9.63 23.32
C SER A 89 -17.57 10.54 23.47
N GLY A 90 -17.57 11.72 22.86
CA GLY A 90 -16.37 12.59 22.82
C GLY A 90 -15.19 12.04 21.99
N GLU A 91 -15.32 10.86 21.42
CA GLU A 91 -14.29 10.16 20.66
C GLU A 91 -14.29 10.56 19.19
N THR A 92 -13.15 10.39 18.55
CA THR A 92 -12.97 10.70 17.12
C THR A 92 -12.57 9.45 16.34
N VAL A 93 -13.19 9.28 15.17
CA VAL A 93 -12.78 8.31 14.14
C VAL A 93 -12.11 9.07 13.01
N LEU A 94 -10.90 8.64 12.63
CA LEU A 94 -10.22 9.11 11.43
C LEU A 94 -10.52 8.16 10.26
N LEU A 95 -10.97 8.71 9.12
CA LEU A 95 -11.04 7.99 7.85
C LEU A 95 -9.99 8.58 6.92
N TYR A 96 -9.15 7.72 6.39
CA TYR A 96 -8.00 8.10 5.57
C TYR A 96 -8.07 7.50 4.18
N GLY A 97 -7.52 8.23 3.23
CA GLY A 97 -7.23 7.83 1.87
C GLY A 97 -6.36 8.86 1.17
N HIS A 98 -6.00 8.59 -0.09
CA HIS A 98 -5.23 9.52 -0.91
C HIS A 98 -5.86 9.77 -2.28
N LEU A 99 -5.32 10.73 -3.03
CA LEU A 99 -5.85 11.10 -4.33
C LEU A 99 -4.79 11.19 -5.43
N ASP A 100 -3.51 11.10 -5.08
CA ASP A 100 -2.41 11.04 -6.05
C ASP A 100 -2.25 9.64 -6.65
N LYS A 101 -1.45 9.50 -7.67
CA LYS A 101 -1.39 8.30 -8.50
C LYS A 101 0.03 7.88 -8.83
N GLN A 102 0.20 6.58 -9.03
CA GLN A 102 1.36 5.97 -9.68
C GLN A 102 1.48 6.39 -11.17
N PRO A 103 2.66 6.29 -11.76
CA PRO A 103 2.87 6.59 -13.18
C PRO A 103 2.15 5.62 -14.13
N GLU A 104 2.23 5.95 -15.41
CA GLU A 104 1.51 5.32 -16.51
C GLU A 104 1.71 3.81 -16.63
N MET A 105 2.94 3.34 -16.54
CA MET A 105 3.38 1.96 -16.80
C MET A 105 3.03 1.45 -18.21
N ALA A 106 3.89 0.61 -18.76
CA ALA A 106 3.64 -0.05 -20.05
C ALA A 106 2.83 -1.34 -19.88
N GLY A 107 2.23 -1.85 -20.96
CA GLY A 107 1.57 -3.16 -20.97
C GLY A 107 0.06 -3.11 -20.78
N TRP A 108 -0.57 -1.96 -20.89
CA TRP A 108 -2.03 -1.86 -20.92
C TRP A 108 -2.61 -2.63 -22.11
N ARG A 109 -3.70 -3.36 -21.88
CA ARG A 109 -4.45 -4.07 -22.92
C ARG A 109 -5.00 -3.07 -23.95
N GLU A 110 -5.12 -3.50 -25.18
CA GLU A 110 -5.73 -2.67 -26.24
C GLU A 110 -7.10 -2.11 -25.82
N GLY A 111 -7.31 -0.83 -26.03
CA GLY A 111 -8.50 -0.09 -25.60
C GLY A 111 -8.49 0.36 -24.14
N LEU A 112 -7.52 -0.07 -23.32
CA LEU A 112 -7.30 0.41 -21.97
C LEU A 112 -6.09 1.32 -21.87
N GLY A 113 -6.05 2.16 -20.84
CA GLY A 113 -4.92 3.04 -20.56
C GLY A 113 -5.04 3.64 -19.16
N PRO A 114 -3.94 4.18 -18.62
CA PRO A 114 -3.95 4.73 -17.26
C PRO A 114 -4.96 5.87 -17.09
N TRP A 115 -5.10 6.72 -18.10
CA TRP A 115 -5.98 7.88 -18.10
C TRP A 115 -7.23 7.69 -18.98
N THR A 116 -7.50 6.44 -19.37
CA THR A 116 -8.65 6.07 -20.21
C THR A 116 -9.60 5.19 -19.38
N PRO A 117 -10.58 5.80 -18.69
CA PRO A 117 -11.53 5.04 -17.89
C PRO A 117 -12.43 4.18 -18.79
N VAL A 118 -12.47 2.88 -18.52
CA VAL A 118 -13.33 1.93 -19.22
C VAL A 118 -14.07 1.07 -18.21
N ARG A 119 -15.39 1.01 -18.29
CA ARG A 119 -16.18 0.08 -17.50
C ARG A 119 -16.49 -1.18 -18.29
N GLU A 120 -16.09 -2.34 -17.76
CA GLU A 120 -16.43 -3.67 -18.27
C GLU A 120 -17.11 -4.47 -17.14
N GLY A 121 -18.42 -4.58 -17.21
CA GLY A 121 -19.22 -5.25 -16.17
C GLY A 121 -19.02 -4.60 -14.80
N ASP A 122 -18.49 -5.37 -13.88
CA ASP A 122 -18.24 -4.96 -12.48
C ASP A 122 -16.92 -4.18 -12.28
N LYS A 123 -16.12 -4.01 -13.33
CA LYS A 123 -14.80 -3.40 -13.26
C LYS A 123 -14.76 -2.03 -13.91
N LEU A 124 -14.20 -1.05 -13.21
CA LEU A 124 -13.82 0.25 -13.76
C LEU A 124 -12.30 0.28 -13.91
N TYR A 125 -11.82 0.14 -15.15
CA TYR A 125 -10.41 0.21 -15.49
C TYR A 125 -9.90 1.64 -15.53
N GLY A 126 -8.66 1.83 -15.11
CA GLY A 126 -7.90 3.07 -15.12
C GLY A 126 -7.09 3.26 -13.85
N ARG A 127 -6.06 4.07 -13.91
CA ARG A 127 -5.13 4.33 -12.80
C ARG A 127 -5.80 5.15 -11.69
N GLY A 128 -5.63 4.72 -10.43
CA GLY A 128 -6.03 5.47 -9.25
C GLY A 128 -7.48 5.24 -8.82
N GLY A 129 -8.29 4.48 -9.60
CA GLY A 129 -9.68 4.23 -9.24
C GLY A 129 -9.84 3.36 -8.01
N ALA A 130 -8.98 2.36 -7.87
CA ALA A 130 -8.91 1.44 -6.75
C ALA A 130 -7.85 1.85 -5.72
N ASP A 131 -6.81 2.52 -6.16
CA ASP A 131 -5.63 2.95 -5.42
C ASP A 131 -5.48 4.48 -5.53
N ASP A 132 -6.03 5.31 -4.66
CA ASP A 132 -7.07 5.08 -3.65
C ASP A 132 -8.24 6.06 -3.83
N GLY A 133 -8.45 6.52 -5.09
CA GLY A 133 -9.43 7.57 -5.42
C GLY A 133 -10.85 7.33 -4.93
N TYR A 134 -11.25 6.08 -4.68
CA TYR A 134 -12.59 5.75 -4.17
C TYR A 134 -12.77 6.10 -2.68
N ALA A 135 -11.70 6.27 -1.91
CA ALA A 135 -11.73 6.37 -0.45
C ALA A 135 -12.57 7.54 0.07
N ILE A 136 -12.43 8.74 -0.50
CA ILE A 136 -13.24 9.90 -0.07
C ILE A 136 -14.74 9.66 -0.27
N PHE A 137 -15.09 9.02 -1.38
CA PHE A 137 -16.49 8.71 -1.71
C PHE A 137 -17.05 7.66 -0.77
N ALA A 138 -16.30 6.57 -0.54
CA ALA A 138 -16.68 5.51 0.38
C ALA A 138 -16.81 6.03 1.82
N SER A 139 -15.86 6.84 2.29
CA SER A 139 -15.87 7.44 3.63
C SER A 139 -17.11 8.30 3.88
N LEU A 140 -17.39 9.26 3.01
CA LEU A 140 -18.55 10.13 3.16
C LEU A 140 -19.86 9.39 2.98
N THR A 141 -19.93 8.44 2.05
CA THR A 141 -21.12 7.63 1.82
C THR A 141 -21.41 6.72 3.01
N ALA A 142 -20.39 6.12 3.63
CA ALA A 142 -20.54 5.31 4.84
C ALA A 142 -21.10 6.14 6.00
N ILE A 143 -20.58 7.35 6.25
CA ILE A 143 -21.08 8.24 7.30
C ILE A 143 -22.53 8.66 6.99
N ASN A 144 -22.84 8.99 5.76
CA ASN A 144 -24.19 9.35 5.34
C ASN A 144 -25.17 8.17 5.47
N ALA A 145 -24.72 6.93 5.20
CA ALA A 145 -25.53 5.73 5.42
C ALA A 145 -25.92 5.54 6.89
N VAL A 146 -24.97 5.72 7.82
CA VAL A 146 -25.22 5.69 9.26
C VAL A 146 -26.26 6.75 9.67
N ARG A 147 -26.08 7.98 9.17
CA ARG A 147 -27.00 9.10 9.48
C ARG A 147 -28.40 8.92 8.87
N ARG A 148 -28.47 8.36 7.67
CA ARG A 148 -29.73 8.05 6.99
C ARG A 148 -30.61 7.13 7.82
N ASP A 149 -30.02 6.11 8.44
CA ASP A 149 -30.72 5.18 9.33
C ASP A 149 -30.83 5.69 10.78
N LYS A 150 -30.41 6.94 11.03
CA LYS A 150 -30.41 7.56 12.36
C LYS A 150 -29.64 6.74 13.42
N LEU A 151 -28.63 6.00 12.97
CA LEU A 151 -27.72 5.28 13.85
C LEU A 151 -26.71 6.26 14.47
N PRO A 152 -26.25 6.01 15.71
CA PRO A 152 -25.22 6.83 16.32
C PRO A 152 -23.88 6.63 15.63
N HIS A 153 -23.09 7.70 15.57
CA HIS A 153 -21.66 7.67 15.19
C HIS A 153 -20.87 8.67 16.02
N ALA A 154 -19.62 8.38 16.27
CA ALA A 154 -18.68 9.31 16.89
C ALA A 154 -18.39 10.50 15.95
N ARG A 155 -17.69 11.51 16.45
CA ARG A 155 -17.11 12.54 15.58
C ARG A 155 -16.22 11.86 14.55
N CYS A 156 -16.35 12.24 13.28
CA CYS A 156 -15.50 11.73 12.20
C CYS A 156 -14.65 12.84 11.62
N VAL A 157 -13.39 12.49 11.30
CA VAL A 157 -12.48 13.34 10.52
C VAL A 157 -12.07 12.55 9.27
N VAL A 158 -12.22 13.14 8.09
CA VAL A 158 -11.72 12.55 6.85
C VAL A 158 -10.48 13.30 6.40
N VAL A 159 -9.41 12.57 6.12
CA VAL A 159 -8.14 13.10 5.65
C VAL A 159 -7.81 12.44 4.33
N ILE A 160 -7.71 13.23 3.26
CA ILE A 160 -7.30 12.74 1.93
C ILE A 160 -6.04 13.52 1.53
N GLU A 161 -4.93 12.80 1.47
CA GLU A 161 -3.64 13.37 1.06
C GLU A 161 -3.39 13.30 -0.45
N ALA A 162 -2.31 13.91 -0.90
CA ALA A 162 -1.95 14.02 -2.31
C ALA A 162 -0.47 13.70 -2.59
N CYS A 163 0.17 12.87 -1.76
CA CYS A 163 1.55 12.40 -1.96
C CYS A 163 1.84 11.02 -1.34
N GLU A 164 0.81 10.18 -1.15
CA GLU A 164 0.97 8.82 -0.57
C GLU A 164 1.92 7.98 -1.42
N GLU A 165 1.73 7.98 -2.70
CA GLU A 165 2.49 7.18 -3.68
C GLU A 165 3.99 7.58 -3.79
N SER A 166 4.35 8.69 -3.16
CA SER A 166 5.74 9.12 -2.93
C SER A 166 6.22 8.85 -1.49
N GLY A 167 5.47 8.06 -0.69
CA GLY A 167 5.79 7.72 0.69
C GLY A 167 5.29 8.72 1.72
N SER A 168 4.26 9.50 1.42
CA SER A 168 3.61 10.48 2.34
C SER A 168 4.55 11.50 2.99
N PRO A 169 5.55 12.09 2.29
CA PRO A 169 6.52 12.98 2.93
C PRO A 169 5.91 14.23 3.55
N ASP A 170 4.76 14.66 3.07
CA ASP A 170 4.08 15.87 3.53
C ASP A 170 3.08 15.62 4.67
N LEU A 171 2.52 14.41 4.76
CA LEU A 171 1.44 14.07 5.68
C LEU A 171 1.78 14.29 7.16
N PRO A 172 2.99 13.95 7.68
CA PRO A 172 3.33 14.20 9.08
C PRO A 172 3.14 15.65 9.50
N ALA A 173 3.52 16.60 8.63
CA ALA A 173 3.36 18.03 8.91
C ALA A 173 1.87 18.44 8.98
N TYR A 174 1.00 17.83 8.16
CA TYR A 174 -0.45 18.04 8.23
C TYR A 174 -1.07 17.46 9.48
N ILE A 175 -0.67 16.25 9.88
CA ILE A 175 -1.17 15.64 11.11
C ILE A 175 -0.76 16.45 12.34
N ASP A 176 0.45 17.03 12.35
CA ASP A 176 0.89 17.94 13.42
C ASP A 176 0.12 19.26 13.42
N HIS A 177 -0.02 19.87 12.25
CA HIS A 177 -0.78 21.12 12.09
C HIS A 177 -2.25 21.00 12.50
N LEU A 178 -2.86 19.87 12.17
CA LEU A 178 -4.26 19.58 12.43
C LEU A 178 -4.50 18.84 13.75
N ALA A 179 -3.46 18.56 14.55
CA ALA A 179 -3.53 17.74 15.74
C ALA A 179 -4.65 18.14 16.70
N ALA A 180 -4.80 19.43 16.98
CA ALA A 180 -5.86 19.96 17.87
C ALA A 180 -7.27 19.75 17.29
N ARG A 181 -7.39 19.74 15.96
CA ARG A 181 -8.65 19.51 15.24
C ARG A 181 -8.94 18.02 15.04
N ILE A 182 -7.92 17.20 14.90
CA ILE A 182 -8.05 15.73 14.87
C ILE A 182 -8.48 15.24 16.26
N GLY A 183 -7.80 15.67 17.31
CA GLY A 183 -8.07 15.26 18.68
C GLY A 183 -7.60 13.84 18.98
N GLU A 184 -8.14 13.25 20.04
CA GLU A 184 -7.86 11.86 20.45
C GLU A 184 -8.60 10.88 19.54
N LEU A 185 -7.84 10.03 18.86
CA LEU A 185 -8.41 9.00 17.99
C LEU A 185 -8.69 7.71 18.76
N SER A 186 -9.85 7.14 18.55
CA SER A 186 -10.25 5.83 19.07
C SER A 186 -10.36 4.75 17.98
N LEU A 187 -10.53 5.17 16.72
CA LEU A 187 -10.53 4.28 15.56
C LEU A 187 -9.93 5.02 14.36
N VAL A 188 -9.07 4.32 13.62
CA VAL A 188 -8.57 4.72 12.30
C VAL A 188 -9.16 3.76 11.27
N VAL A 189 -9.84 4.27 10.26
CA VAL A 189 -10.29 3.55 9.07
C VAL A 189 -9.42 3.96 7.91
N CYS A 190 -8.60 3.04 7.39
CA CYS A 190 -7.78 3.24 6.19
C CYS A 190 -8.36 2.39 5.08
N LEU A 191 -8.66 3.00 3.92
CA LEU A 191 -9.28 2.31 2.78
C LEU A 191 -8.28 1.93 1.70
N ASP A 192 -7.01 2.26 1.90
CA ASP A 192 -5.90 2.05 1.00
C ASP A 192 -5.19 0.71 1.27
N SER A 193 -5.90 -0.41 1.08
CA SER A 193 -5.30 -1.72 1.29
C SER A 193 -5.90 -2.80 0.37
N GLY A 194 -5.36 -4.01 0.51
CA GLY A 194 -5.74 -5.15 -0.31
C GLY A 194 -6.86 -6.01 0.25
N CYS A 195 -7.40 -6.86 -0.62
CA CYS A 195 -8.25 -7.98 -0.25
C CYS A 195 -7.78 -9.25 -0.98
N ALA A 196 -7.76 -10.39 -0.28
CA ALA A 196 -7.28 -11.63 -0.86
C ALA A 196 -8.28 -12.28 -1.83
N ASN A 197 -9.56 -11.94 -1.69
CA ASN A 197 -10.65 -12.26 -2.64
C ASN A 197 -11.76 -11.21 -2.53
N TYR A 198 -12.77 -11.28 -3.42
CA TYR A 198 -13.93 -10.38 -3.42
C TYR A 198 -15.17 -10.96 -2.71
N ASP A 199 -15.02 -12.08 -1.99
CA ASP A 199 -16.13 -12.82 -1.38
C ASP A 199 -16.42 -12.42 0.07
N GLN A 200 -15.52 -11.67 0.71
CA GLN A 200 -15.62 -11.27 2.11
C GLN A 200 -14.78 -10.04 2.39
N LEU A 201 -15.04 -9.38 3.52
CA LEU A 201 -14.22 -8.28 3.99
C LEU A 201 -12.86 -8.79 4.47
N TRP A 202 -11.79 -8.12 4.06
CA TRP A 202 -10.44 -8.36 4.53
C TRP A 202 -9.94 -7.17 5.34
N SER A 203 -9.33 -7.45 6.49
CA SER A 203 -8.67 -6.43 7.29
C SER A 203 -7.19 -6.72 7.37
N THR A 204 -6.38 -5.71 7.02
CA THR A 204 -4.92 -5.78 7.06
C THR A 204 -4.44 -5.59 8.48
N THR A 205 -3.63 -6.52 8.96
CA THR A 205 -3.15 -6.56 10.34
C THR A 205 -1.66 -6.36 10.47
N SER A 206 -0.92 -6.31 9.37
CA SER A 206 0.50 -5.95 9.36
C SER A 206 0.94 -5.51 7.97
N LEU A 207 1.94 -4.64 7.92
CA LEU A 207 2.59 -4.13 6.74
C LEU A 207 4.09 -4.30 6.89
N ARG A 208 4.79 -4.76 5.84
CA ARG A 208 6.26 -4.82 5.89
C ARG A 208 6.87 -3.44 5.74
N GLY A 209 8.05 -3.25 6.35
CA GLY A 209 8.91 -2.13 6.06
C GLY A 209 9.77 -2.36 4.81
N LEU A 210 10.64 -1.41 4.51
CA LEU A 210 11.45 -1.38 3.31
C LEU A 210 12.82 -0.78 3.60
N VAL A 211 13.88 -1.36 3.02
CA VAL A 211 15.19 -0.74 2.86
C VAL A 211 15.49 -0.71 1.36
N LEU A 212 15.70 0.47 0.82
CA LEU A 212 16.10 0.70 -0.57
C LEU A 212 17.55 1.16 -0.61
N GLY A 213 18.31 0.68 -1.61
CA GLY A 213 19.68 1.15 -1.80
C GLY A 213 20.28 0.70 -3.11
N THR A 214 21.40 1.30 -3.43
CA THR A 214 22.21 0.97 -4.61
C THR A 214 23.51 0.32 -4.16
N LEU A 215 23.74 -0.91 -4.60
CA LEU A 215 24.99 -1.64 -4.37
C LEU A 215 25.87 -1.54 -5.61
N GLU A 216 27.03 -0.92 -5.49
CA GLU A 216 28.05 -0.88 -6.53
C GLU A 216 29.27 -1.69 -6.14
N VAL A 217 29.77 -2.49 -7.09
CA VAL A 217 31.04 -3.21 -7.00
C VAL A 217 31.94 -2.81 -8.19
N SER A 218 33.13 -2.32 -7.90
CA SER A 218 34.11 -1.89 -8.89
C SER A 218 35.47 -2.51 -8.61
N LEU A 219 36.13 -3.02 -9.66
CA LEU A 219 37.48 -3.60 -9.61
C LEU A 219 38.46 -2.94 -10.56
N LEU A 220 37.97 -2.40 -11.67
CA LEU A 220 38.78 -1.77 -12.71
C LEU A 220 38.38 -0.32 -12.88
N THR A 221 39.29 0.51 -13.36
CA THR A 221 39.03 1.90 -13.71
C THR A 221 38.44 2.07 -15.10
N GLU A 222 38.64 1.06 -15.97
CA GLU A 222 38.15 1.01 -17.35
C GLU A 222 37.90 -0.43 -17.77
N GLY A 223 37.14 -0.63 -18.84
CA GLY A 223 36.89 -1.95 -19.41
C GLY A 223 38.15 -2.49 -20.14
N VAL A 224 38.43 -3.78 -20.00
CA VAL A 224 39.55 -4.45 -20.65
C VAL A 224 39.08 -5.61 -21.52
N HIS A 225 39.93 -6.07 -22.47
CA HIS A 225 39.63 -7.21 -23.33
C HIS A 225 39.35 -8.46 -22.46
N SER A 226 38.16 -9.07 -22.60
CA SER A 226 37.75 -10.18 -21.74
C SER A 226 38.64 -11.43 -21.89
N GLY A 227 39.14 -11.71 -23.09
CA GLY A 227 40.05 -12.84 -23.35
C GLY A 227 41.40 -12.70 -22.64
N ASP A 228 41.85 -11.49 -22.36
CA ASP A 228 43.09 -11.20 -21.64
C ASP A 228 42.84 -11.12 -20.11
N GLY A 229 41.78 -10.44 -19.70
CA GLY A 229 41.48 -10.19 -18.29
C GLY A 229 40.82 -11.36 -17.55
N THR A 230 40.03 -12.21 -18.23
CA THR A 230 39.31 -13.31 -17.59
C THR A 230 40.28 -14.38 -17.06
N GLY A 231 40.15 -14.72 -15.78
CA GLY A 231 41.03 -15.65 -15.07
C GLY A 231 42.20 -14.97 -14.35
N VAL A 232 42.48 -13.70 -14.68
CA VAL A 232 43.46 -12.84 -13.99
C VAL A 232 42.76 -11.84 -13.08
N VAL A 233 41.77 -11.14 -13.60
CA VAL A 233 40.95 -10.19 -12.84
C VAL A 233 39.62 -10.84 -12.46
N ALA A 234 39.23 -10.74 -11.21
CA ALA A 234 37.86 -11.08 -10.80
C ALA A 234 36.88 -10.09 -11.44
N SER A 235 35.78 -10.58 -12.05
CA SER A 235 34.79 -9.70 -12.62
C SER A 235 33.93 -9.05 -11.52
N SER A 236 33.50 -7.81 -11.74
CA SER A 236 32.57 -7.10 -10.82
C SER A 236 31.30 -7.90 -10.59
N GLU A 237 30.80 -8.58 -11.63
CA GLU A 237 29.63 -9.48 -11.56
C GLU A 237 29.87 -10.69 -10.67
N ARG A 238 31.05 -11.29 -10.66
CA ARG A 238 31.41 -12.37 -9.73
C ARG A 238 31.41 -11.87 -8.28
N VAL A 239 32.01 -10.73 -8.03
CA VAL A 239 32.15 -10.18 -6.69
C VAL A 239 30.80 -9.75 -6.14
N ILE A 240 29.94 -9.12 -6.95
CA ILE A 240 28.60 -8.72 -6.47
C ILE A 240 27.76 -9.93 -6.08
N ARG A 241 27.85 -11.06 -6.78
CA ARG A 241 27.21 -12.32 -6.37
C ARG A 241 27.74 -12.84 -5.03
N MET A 242 29.06 -12.80 -4.83
CA MET A 242 29.69 -13.22 -3.56
C MET A 242 29.25 -12.33 -2.39
N VAL A 243 29.09 -11.03 -2.63
CA VAL A 243 28.62 -10.07 -1.64
C VAL A 243 27.15 -10.28 -1.31
N LEU A 244 26.31 -10.48 -2.32
CA LEU A 244 24.88 -10.75 -2.13
C LEU A 244 24.63 -12.08 -1.41
N GLU A 245 25.47 -13.12 -1.63
CA GLU A 245 25.38 -14.40 -0.94
C GLU A 245 25.59 -14.27 0.58
N ARG A 246 26.20 -13.18 1.07
CA ARG A 246 26.30 -12.89 2.51
C ARG A 246 24.98 -12.42 3.09
N LEU A 247 24.16 -11.79 2.26
CA LEU A 247 22.84 -11.23 2.63
C LEU A 247 21.74 -12.28 2.49
N GLU A 248 21.72 -13.00 1.37
CA GLU A 248 20.67 -13.94 0.99
C GLU A 248 21.25 -15.31 0.64
N ASP A 249 20.60 -16.37 1.04
CA ASP A 249 20.89 -17.72 0.59
C ASP A 249 20.31 -17.93 -0.81
N THR A 250 21.16 -18.12 -1.81
CA THR A 250 20.75 -18.22 -3.22
C THR A 250 19.90 -19.44 -3.55
N HIS A 251 19.90 -20.48 -2.71
CA HIS A 251 19.09 -21.70 -2.93
C HIS A 251 17.69 -21.58 -2.34
N THR A 252 17.56 -20.89 -1.20
CA THR A 252 16.30 -20.82 -0.45
C THR A 252 15.63 -19.45 -0.53
N GLY A 253 16.37 -18.40 -0.91
CA GLY A 253 15.93 -17.00 -0.87
C GLY A 253 15.78 -16.45 0.56
N GLN A 254 16.31 -17.13 1.56
CA GLN A 254 16.27 -16.68 2.95
C GLN A 254 17.34 -15.62 3.21
N ILE A 255 16.94 -14.53 3.83
CA ILE A 255 17.88 -13.51 4.32
C ILE A 255 18.62 -14.04 5.55
N LYS A 256 19.96 -13.96 5.52
CA LYS A 256 20.86 -14.52 6.54
C LYS A 256 21.09 -13.59 7.73
N LEU A 257 20.69 -12.32 7.65
CA LEU A 257 20.92 -11.32 8.69
C LEU A 257 19.92 -11.43 9.83
N ALA A 258 20.41 -11.74 11.03
CA ALA A 258 19.59 -11.82 12.23
C ALA A 258 18.90 -10.49 12.58
N GLN A 259 19.53 -9.34 12.26
CA GLN A 259 18.98 -8.01 12.47
C GLN A 259 17.71 -7.73 11.64
N LEU A 260 17.51 -8.48 10.55
CA LEU A 260 16.32 -8.39 9.71
C LEU A 260 15.27 -9.45 10.08
N ALA A 261 15.52 -10.29 11.07
CA ALA A 261 14.60 -11.32 11.53
C ALA A 261 13.78 -10.84 12.74
N THR A 262 12.56 -11.32 12.85
CA THR A 262 11.72 -11.13 14.05
C THR A 262 10.91 -12.39 14.34
N GLN A 263 10.54 -12.56 15.62
CA GLN A 263 9.59 -13.61 15.99
C GLN A 263 8.20 -13.24 15.49
N ILE A 264 7.60 -14.11 14.68
CA ILE A 264 6.24 -13.91 14.18
C ILE A 264 5.24 -14.19 15.31
N PRO A 265 4.35 -13.25 15.68
CA PRO A 265 3.34 -13.48 16.70
C PRO A 265 2.42 -14.66 16.34
N ARG A 266 2.06 -15.47 17.34
CA ARG A 266 1.19 -16.64 17.09
C ARG A 266 -0.13 -16.28 16.40
N ALA A 267 -0.74 -15.16 16.78
CA ALA A 267 -1.96 -14.66 16.15
C ALA A 267 -1.77 -14.44 14.63
N ARG A 268 -0.61 -13.90 14.20
CA ARG A 268 -0.29 -13.66 12.79
C ARG A 268 -0.06 -14.96 12.01
N VAL A 269 0.55 -15.96 12.67
CA VAL A 269 0.67 -17.31 12.09
C VAL A 269 -0.73 -17.92 11.87
N THR A 270 -1.61 -17.84 12.88
CA THR A 270 -2.99 -18.34 12.76
C THR A 270 -3.78 -17.60 11.66
N GLN A 271 -3.58 -16.29 11.50
CA GLN A 271 -4.18 -15.53 10.39
C GLN A 271 -3.65 -16.00 9.03
N ALA A 272 -2.35 -16.27 8.89
CA ALA A 272 -1.76 -16.80 7.66
C ALA A 272 -2.29 -18.21 7.33
N GLU A 273 -2.42 -19.10 8.33
CA GLU A 273 -3.03 -20.43 8.20
C GLU A 273 -4.49 -20.32 7.69
N ALA A 274 -5.28 -19.41 8.28
CA ALA A 274 -6.67 -19.18 7.88
C ALA A 274 -6.76 -18.60 6.46
N THR A 275 -5.90 -17.65 6.12
CA THR A 275 -5.82 -17.06 4.77
C THR A 275 -5.44 -18.13 3.74
N ALA A 276 -4.40 -18.94 4.01
CA ALA A 276 -3.98 -20.01 3.13
C ALA A 276 -5.12 -21.00 2.85
N LYS A 277 -5.91 -21.33 3.89
CA LYS A 277 -7.09 -22.18 3.74
C LYS A 277 -8.20 -21.54 2.90
N ALA A 278 -8.39 -20.21 3.02
CA ALA A 278 -9.47 -19.49 2.34
C ALA A 278 -9.20 -19.29 0.85
N ILE A 279 -7.95 -19.01 0.46
CA ILE A 279 -7.59 -18.68 -0.92
C ILE A 279 -6.81 -19.81 -1.63
N GLY A 280 -6.30 -20.81 -0.89
CA GLY A 280 -5.59 -21.93 -1.49
C GLY A 280 -4.44 -21.49 -2.39
N ASP A 281 -4.35 -22.08 -3.56
CA ASP A 281 -3.30 -21.83 -4.54
C ASP A 281 -3.38 -20.45 -5.22
N ASP A 282 -4.46 -19.69 -5.02
CA ASP A 282 -4.52 -18.28 -5.43
C ASP A 282 -3.46 -17.43 -4.69
N THR A 283 -2.88 -17.95 -3.60
CA THR A 283 -1.70 -17.39 -2.93
C THR A 283 -0.57 -17.11 -3.93
N TRP A 284 -0.38 -17.96 -4.92
CA TRP A 284 0.69 -17.84 -5.91
C TRP A 284 0.19 -17.82 -7.36
N ASN A 285 -0.93 -18.49 -7.70
CA ASN A 285 -1.49 -18.54 -9.06
C ASN A 285 -1.86 -17.17 -9.64
N LYS A 286 -2.06 -16.18 -8.78
CA LYS A 286 -2.33 -14.78 -9.21
C LYS A 286 -1.15 -14.13 -9.96
N PHE A 287 0.05 -14.69 -9.86
CA PHE A 287 1.22 -14.18 -10.56
C PHE A 287 1.34 -14.83 -11.93
N PRO A 288 1.73 -14.09 -12.98
CA PRO A 288 1.81 -14.58 -14.35
C PRO A 288 3.07 -15.45 -14.56
N TYR A 289 3.10 -16.63 -13.99
CA TYR A 289 4.22 -17.56 -14.14
C TYR A 289 4.41 -17.98 -15.60
N GLN A 290 5.67 -18.16 -16.00
CA GLN A 290 5.99 -18.85 -17.24
C GLN A 290 5.58 -20.34 -17.13
N PRO A 291 5.19 -21.00 -18.25
CA PRO A 291 4.84 -22.40 -18.23
C PRO A 291 5.92 -23.27 -17.57
N GLY A 292 5.55 -24.03 -16.53
CA GLY A 292 6.44 -24.91 -15.78
C GLY A 292 7.19 -24.26 -14.61
N ALA A 293 7.14 -22.94 -14.46
CA ALA A 293 7.67 -22.28 -13.26
C ALA A 293 6.84 -22.63 -12.01
N GLN A 294 7.49 -22.67 -10.87
CA GLN A 294 6.88 -23.08 -9.59
C GLN A 294 7.06 -21.98 -8.52
N PRO A 295 6.18 -21.88 -7.53
CA PRO A 295 6.38 -21.02 -6.38
C PRO A 295 7.56 -21.50 -5.52
N MET A 296 8.07 -20.61 -4.66
CA MET A 296 9.21 -20.88 -3.77
C MET A 296 8.90 -21.96 -2.71
N SER A 297 7.65 -22.24 -2.43
CA SER A 297 7.17 -23.30 -1.52
C SER A 297 5.86 -23.87 -2.05
N LYS A 298 5.56 -25.13 -1.65
CA LYS A 298 4.23 -25.76 -1.87
C LYS A 298 3.29 -25.54 -0.68
N ASP A 299 3.78 -24.97 0.41
CA ASP A 299 2.98 -24.61 1.58
C ASP A 299 2.53 -23.15 1.45
N ASN A 300 1.22 -22.98 1.25
CA ASN A 300 0.62 -21.65 1.07
C ASN A 300 0.74 -20.77 2.33
N THR A 301 0.76 -21.37 3.54
CA THR A 301 1.02 -20.63 4.79
C THR A 301 2.42 -20.05 4.80
N GLU A 302 3.42 -20.87 4.42
CA GLU A 302 4.80 -20.42 4.31
C GLU A 302 4.95 -19.28 3.26
N LEU A 303 4.29 -19.40 2.11
CA LEU A 303 4.29 -18.35 1.09
C LEU A 303 3.69 -17.03 1.60
N ILE A 304 2.60 -17.11 2.36
CA ILE A 304 1.97 -15.93 2.99
C ILE A 304 2.92 -15.32 4.02
N LEU A 305 3.53 -16.13 4.90
CA LEU A 305 4.48 -15.64 5.90
C LEU A 305 5.75 -15.05 5.26
N ASN A 306 6.25 -15.65 4.17
CA ASN A 306 7.37 -15.09 3.40
C ASN A 306 7.03 -13.70 2.85
N ARG A 307 5.80 -13.53 2.35
CA ARG A 307 5.35 -12.26 1.78
C ARG A 307 5.05 -11.19 2.84
N THR A 308 4.71 -11.56 4.07
CA THR A 308 4.13 -10.62 5.05
C THR A 308 4.97 -10.42 6.31
N TRP A 309 5.78 -11.42 6.71
CA TRP A 309 6.49 -11.42 7.99
C TRP A 309 7.98 -11.76 7.90
N ARG A 310 8.47 -12.21 6.75
CA ARG A 310 9.90 -12.51 6.58
C ARG A 310 10.58 -11.47 5.69
N PRO A 311 11.87 -11.20 5.91
CA PRO A 311 12.63 -10.33 5.04
C PRO A 311 12.82 -10.99 3.68
N THR A 312 12.81 -10.19 2.61
CA THR A 312 13.03 -10.66 1.23
C THR A 312 13.82 -9.64 0.45
N LEU A 313 14.64 -10.11 -0.50
CA LEU A 313 15.40 -9.27 -1.42
C LEU A 313 14.78 -9.32 -2.82
N ALA A 314 14.67 -8.17 -3.47
CA ALA A 314 14.43 -8.05 -4.90
C ALA A 314 15.47 -7.12 -5.51
N ILE A 315 15.97 -7.49 -6.69
CA ILE A 315 16.82 -6.63 -7.52
C ILE A 315 15.92 -5.95 -8.53
N THR A 316 15.80 -4.62 -8.44
CA THR A 316 14.84 -3.83 -9.22
C THR A 316 15.49 -2.97 -10.30
N GLY A 317 16.82 -2.96 -10.39
CA GLY A 317 17.57 -2.26 -11.43
C GLY A 317 19.00 -2.74 -11.49
N ALA A 318 19.64 -2.58 -12.66
CA ALA A 318 21.04 -2.91 -12.87
C ALA A 318 21.70 -1.92 -13.82
N GLU A 319 22.97 -1.61 -13.57
CA GLU A 319 23.84 -0.77 -14.40
C GLU A 319 25.22 -1.42 -14.54
N GLY A 320 26.02 -0.94 -15.50
CA GLY A 320 27.33 -1.50 -15.85
C GLY A 320 27.29 -2.54 -16.96
N TRP A 321 26.11 -2.93 -17.42
CA TRP A 321 25.85 -3.93 -18.46
C TRP A 321 25.22 -3.30 -19.70
N PRO A 322 25.82 -3.46 -20.90
CA PRO A 322 25.14 -3.07 -22.14
C PRO A 322 24.01 -4.06 -22.45
N LEU A 323 23.07 -3.63 -23.30
CA LEU A 323 22.16 -4.58 -23.92
C LEU A 323 22.95 -5.69 -24.65
N PRO A 324 22.47 -6.95 -24.68
CA PRO A 324 23.19 -8.06 -25.32
C PRO A 324 23.62 -7.77 -26.76
N VAL A 325 22.81 -7.05 -27.53
CA VAL A 325 23.11 -6.64 -28.92
C VAL A 325 24.31 -5.70 -28.99
N ASN A 326 24.61 -4.96 -27.94
CA ASN A 326 25.74 -4.03 -27.83
C ASN A 326 26.89 -4.60 -26.98
N GLY A 327 26.78 -5.85 -26.52
CA GLY A 327 27.79 -6.53 -25.69
C GLY A 327 29.00 -6.95 -26.50
N GLY A 328 30.12 -6.26 -26.30
CA GLY A 328 31.45 -6.69 -26.84
C GLY A 328 32.19 -7.57 -25.85
N ASN A 329 33.32 -8.13 -26.29
CA ASN A 329 34.22 -8.97 -25.47
C ASN A 329 35.04 -8.12 -24.46
N VAL A 330 34.33 -7.48 -23.52
CA VAL A 330 34.89 -6.56 -22.52
C VAL A 330 34.56 -7.04 -21.12
N LEU A 331 35.59 -7.16 -20.27
CA LEU A 331 35.43 -7.30 -18.84
C LEU A 331 35.06 -5.92 -18.25
N ARG A 332 33.91 -5.85 -17.61
CA ARG A 332 33.34 -4.58 -17.16
C ARG A 332 34.02 -4.04 -15.89
N PRO A 333 34.25 -2.71 -15.80
CA PRO A 333 34.91 -2.11 -14.63
C PRO A 333 34.09 -2.18 -13.37
N PHE A 334 32.78 -2.06 -13.48
CA PHE A 334 31.83 -2.07 -12.33
C PHE A 334 30.53 -2.80 -12.68
N THR A 335 29.76 -3.12 -11.62
CA THR A 335 28.39 -3.57 -11.68
C THR A 335 27.63 -2.89 -10.55
N THR A 336 26.48 -2.29 -10.87
CA THR A 336 25.60 -1.65 -9.91
C THR A 336 24.23 -2.34 -9.92
N LEU A 337 23.67 -2.60 -8.73
CA LEU A 337 22.33 -3.18 -8.56
C LEU A 337 21.49 -2.30 -7.62
N LYS A 338 20.26 -2.04 -8.00
CA LYS A 338 19.26 -1.44 -7.09
C LYS A 338 18.60 -2.55 -6.31
N LEU A 339 18.75 -2.50 -4.98
CA LEU A 339 18.22 -3.48 -4.04
C LEU A 339 16.95 -2.93 -3.39
N SER A 340 15.92 -3.77 -3.34
CA SER A 340 14.68 -3.54 -2.59
C SER A 340 14.55 -4.66 -1.57
N ILE A 341 14.78 -4.34 -0.30
CA ILE A 341 14.78 -5.32 0.80
C ILE A 341 13.56 -5.06 1.65
N ARG A 342 12.56 -5.95 1.58
CA ARG A 342 11.42 -5.88 2.48
C ARG A 342 11.84 -6.41 3.84
N ILE A 343 11.45 -5.70 4.90
CA ILE A 343 11.76 -6.06 6.29
C ILE A 343 10.47 -6.35 7.07
N PRO A 344 10.51 -7.25 8.07
CA PRO A 344 9.34 -7.58 8.88
C PRO A 344 8.72 -6.37 9.58
N PRO A 345 7.42 -6.42 9.92
CA PRO A 345 6.67 -5.29 10.51
C PRO A 345 7.28 -4.66 11.77
N ARG A 346 8.02 -5.44 12.56
CA ARG A 346 8.59 -5.03 13.87
C ARG A 346 10.09 -4.74 13.81
N VAL A 347 10.70 -4.77 12.64
CA VAL A 347 12.13 -4.50 12.50
C VAL A 347 12.34 -3.00 12.35
N ASP A 348 13.29 -2.46 13.12
CA ASP A 348 13.73 -1.08 13.01
C ASP A 348 14.44 -0.87 11.65
N PRO A 349 13.95 0.03 10.78
CA PRO A 349 14.50 0.22 9.44
C PRO A 349 15.94 0.73 9.46
N ARG A 350 16.33 1.54 10.45
CA ARG A 350 17.71 2.04 10.56
C ARG A 350 18.68 0.95 11.00
N VAL A 351 18.27 0.09 11.92
CA VAL A 351 19.05 -1.08 12.29
C VAL A 351 19.23 -2.02 11.10
N ALA A 352 18.16 -2.25 10.35
CA ALA A 352 18.20 -3.09 9.14
C ALA A 352 19.12 -2.50 8.06
N ALA A 353 18.96 -1.21 7.72
CA ALA A 353 19.78 -0.53 6.71
C ALA A 353 21.27 -0.55 7.06
N ASN A 354 21.61 -0.27 8.33
CA ASN A 354 22.99 -0.34 8.80
C ASN A 354 23.56 -1.77 8.73
N ALA A 355 22.79 -2.78 9.10
CA ALA A 355 23.22 -4.18 9.03
C ALA A 355 23.45 -4.63 7.58
N VAL A 356 22.57 -4.26 6.67
CA VAL A 356 22.73 -4.49 5.23
C VAL A 356 24.01 -3.84 4.72
N LYS A 357 24.22 -2.55 4.99
CA LYS A 357 25.42 -1.83 4.59
C LYS A 357 26.68 -2.51 5.10
N GLN A 358 26.72 -2.83 6.36
CA GLN A 358 27.90 -3.47 6.99
C GLN A 358 28.23 -4.82 6.36
N VAL A 359 27.23 -5.71 6.15
CA VAL A 359 27.50 -7.04 5.55
C VAL A 359 27.97 -6.96 4.11
N LEU A 360 27.42 -5.99 3.33
CA LEU A 360 27.77 -5.83 1.94
C LEU A 360 29.17 -5.21 1.75
N GLU A 361 29.54 -4.24 2.58
CA GLU A 361 30.80 -3.50 2.45
C GLU A 361 31.99 -4.12 3.23
N HIS A 362 31.71 -5.05 4.17
CA HIS A 362 32.78 -5.66 4.99
C HIS A 362 33.67 -6.58 4.15
N ASP A 363 34.98 -6.43 4.31
CA ASP A 363 36.03 -7.28 3.70
C ASP A 363 35.69 -7.72 2.27
N PRO A 364 35.73 -6.78 1.31
CA PRO A 364 35.35 -7.06 -0.07
C PRO A 364 36.27 -8.10 -0.71
N PRO A 365 35.70 -9.12 -1.41
CA PRO A 365 36.53 -10.10 -2.11
C PRO A 365 37.46 -9.44 -3.13
N TYR A 366 38.69 -9.92 -3.23
CA TYR A 366 39.74 -9.43 -4.13
C TYR A 366 40.11 -7.95 -3.93
N GLY A 367 39.80 -7.35 -2.78
CA GLY A 367 40.01 -5.92 -2.53
C GLY A 367 39.18 -5.00 -3.44
N ALA A 368 38.02 -5.48 -3.90
CA ALA A 368 37.10 -4.69 -4.70
C ALA A 368 36.60 -3.46 -3.93
N LYS A 369 36.31 -2.37 -4.64
CA LYS A 369 35.57 -1.28 -4.06
C LYS A 369 34.08 -1.66 -4.04
N VAL A 370 33.50 -1.77 -2.85
CA VAL A 370 32.09 -2.08 -2.64
C VAL A 370 31.45 -0.93 -1.87
N THR A 371 30.38 -0.37 -2.40
CA THR A 371 29.61 0.69 -1.73
C THR A 371 28.12 0.37 -1.76
N PHE A 372 27.46 0.54 -0.65
CA PHE A 372 26.00 0.52 -0.54
C PHE A 372 25.49 1.90 -0.14
N GLU A 373 24.82 2.57 -1.07
CA GLU A 373 24.15 3.85 -0.86
C GLU A 373 22.68 3.59 -0.50
N GLU A 374 22.30 3.95 0.74
CA GLU A 374 20.92 3.90 1.18
C GLU A 374 20.11 5.00 0.48
N LEU A 375 19.02 4.62 -0.17
CA LEU A 375 18.07 5.53 -0.83
C LEU A 375 16.81 5.78 0.01
N GLY A 376 16.53 4.91 0.99
CA GLY A 376 15.39 5.04 1.90
C GLY A 376 15.28 3.84 2.82
N ALA A 377 14.70 4.08 4.00
CA ALA A 377 14.42 3.04 4.99
C ALA A 377 13.12 3.39 5.75
N ASP A 378 12.07 2.61 5.49
CA ASP A 378 10.73 2.82 6.02
C ASP A 378 10.34 1.71 6.98
N ALA A 379 9.71 2.09 8.09
CA ALA A 379 9.21 1.14 9.08
C ALA A 379 8.01 0.35 8.55
N GLY A 380 7.90 -0.89 9.00
CA GLY A 380 6.67 -1.65 8.87
C GLY A 380 5.68 -1.28 9.97
N TRP A 381 4.53 -1.95 9.96
CA TRP A 381 3.49 -1.76 10.96
C TRP A 381 2.88 -3.11 11.35
N ASP A 382 2.70 -3.32 12.63
CA ASP A 382 1.95 -4.46 13.20
C ASP A 382 0.80 -3.90 14.00
N ALA A 383 -0.42 -4.18 13.58
CA ALA A 383 -1.62 -3.68 14.22
C ALA A 383 -1.64 -4.05 15.72
N PRO A 384 -2.12 -3.18 16.61
CA PRO A 384 -2.40 -3.54 17.98
C PRO A 384 -3.38 -4.72 18.05
N GLU A 385 -3.45 -5.37 19.20
CA GLU A 385 -4.45 -6.41 19.43
C GLU A 385 -5.85 -5.84 19.16
N MET A 386 -6.62 -6.54 18.32
CA MET A 386 -7.94 -6.10 17.93
C MET A 386 -8.91 -6.21 19.11
N ALA A 387 -9.58 -5.13 19.43
CA ALA A 387 -10.59 -5.12 20.48
C ALA A 387 -11.78 -6.02 20.09
N PRO A 388 -12.37 -6.76 21.03
CA PRO A 388 -13.48 -7.69 20.73
C PRO A 388 -14.67 -7.04 20.01
N TRP A 389 -14.96 -5.78 20.31
CA TRP A 389 -16.05 -5.05 19.66
C TRP A 389 -15.78 -4.84 18.15
N LEU A 390 -14.52 -4.58 17.77
CA LEU A 390 -14.14 -4.37 16.36
C LEU A 390 -14.16 -5.68 15.60
N ASP A 391 -13.63 -6.75 16.17
CA ASP A 391 -13.67 -8.10 15.59
C ASP A 391 -15.11 -8.54 15.32
N HIS A 392 -16.00 -8.40 16.31
CA HIS A 392 -17.43 -8.69 16.15
C HIS A 392 -18.10 -7.81 15.09
N ALA A 393 -17.76 -6.50 15.06
CA ALA A 393 -18.33 -5.57 14.08
C ALA A 393 -17.92 -5.94 12.66
N LEU A 394 -16.64 -6.21 12.43
CA LEU A 394 -16.12 -6.64 11.12
C LEU A 394 -16.73 -7.96 10.67
N ALA A 395 -16.79 -8.96 11.55
CA ALA A 395 -17.38 -10.27 11.24
C ALA A 395 -18.87 -10.17 10.90
N ALA A 396 -19.64 -9.39 11.67
CA ALA A 396 -21.06 -9.16 11.44
C ALA A 396 -21.32 -8.39 10.14
N ALA A 397 -20.58 -7.30 9.90
CA ALA A 397 -20.69 -6.48 8.70
C ALA A 397 -20.36 -7.29 7.44
N SER A 398 -19.25 -8.06 7.46
CA SER A 398 -18.87 -8.91 6.36
C SER A 398 -19.91 -9.99 6.07
N THR A 399 -20.40 -10.68 7.13
CA THR A 399 -21.45 -11.70 6.97
C THR A 399 -22.71 -11.10 6.33
N LYS A 400 -23.10 -9.89 6.75
CA LYS A 400 -24.27 -9.22 6.19
C LYS A 400 -24.11 -8.81 4.73
N HIS A 401 -22.99 -8.18 4.38
CA HIS A 401 -22.85 -7.54 3.06
C HIS A 401 -22.11 -8.41 2.03
N PHE A 402 -21.31 -9.38 2.47
CA PHE A 402 -20.61 -10.32 1.60
C PHE A 402 -21.12 -11.76 1.73
N GLY A 403 -21.83 -12.11 2.80
CA GLY A 403 -22.32 -13.47 3.04
C GLY A 403 -21.32 -14.39 3.75
N LYS A 404 -20.13 -13.90 4.10
CA LYS A 404 -19.07 -14.63 4.81
C LYS A 404 -18.47 -13.74 5.90
N PRO A 405 -17.96 -14.31 7.02
CA PRO A 405 -17.29 -13.50 8.03
C PRO A 405 -16.02 -12.84 7.49
N ALA A 406 -15.59 -11.76 8.14
CA ALA A 406 -14.36 -11.06 7.81
C ALA A 406 -13.13 -11.96 8.01
N MET A 407 -12.07 -11.68 7.27
CA MET A 407 -10.77 -12.32 7.42
C MET A 407 -9.66 -11.30 7.61
N TYR A 408 -8.52 -11.78 8.11
CA TYR A 408 -7.40 -10.97 8.53
C TYR A 408 -6.12 -11.44 7.86
N MET A 409 -5.33 -10.52 7.31
CA MET A 409 -4.08 -10.84 6.67
C MET A 409 -3.02 -9.76 6.88
N GLY A 410 -1.75 -10.11 6.71
CA GLY A 410 -0.67 -9.15 6.51
C GLY A 410 -0.56 -8.79 5.03
N GLU A 411 0.05 -7.64 4.75
CA GLU A 411 0.40 -7.22 3.41
C GLU A 411 1.91 -7.18 3.18
N GLY A 412 2.31 -7.38 1.94
CA GLY A 412 3.71 -7.38 1.54
C GLY A 412 4.29 -5.99 1.28
N GLY A 413 3.42 -5.02 1.05
CA GLY A 413 3.75 -3.62 0.87
C GLY A 413 3.89 -2.87 2.19
N SER A 414 4.25 -1.60 2.09
CA SER A 414 4.29 -0.65 3.21
C SER A 414 3.31 0.48 2.91
N ILE A 415 2.67 0.95 3.96
CA ILE A 415 1.90 2.20 3.99
C ILE A 415 2.58 3.04 5.08
N PRO A 416 3.52 3.92 4.73
CA PRO A 416 4.44 4.53 5.70
C PRO A 416 3.74 5.28 6.83
N PHE A 417 2.63 5.94 6.56
CA PHE A 417 1.90 6.69 7.56
C PHE A 417 1.20 5.81 8.61
N MET A 418 0.92 4.52 8.33
CA MET A 418 0.31 3.62 9.33
C MET A 418 1.19 3.43 10.55
N HIS A 419 2.52 3.33 10.35
CA HIS A 419 3.47 3.31 11.45
C HIS A 419 3.39 4.60 12.29
N MET A 420 3.42 5.75 11.64
CA MET A 420 3.34 7.06 12.29
C MET A 420 2.02 7.24 13.07
N LEU A 421 0.88 6.83 12.50
CA LEU A 421 -0.40 6.89 13.19
C LEU A 421 -0.44 5.92 14.38
N GLY A 422 0.14 4.72 14.24
CA GLY A 422 0.24 3.75 15.33
C GLY A 422 1.03 4.28 16.52
N GLU A 423 2.16 4.96 16.26
CA GLU A 423 2.97 5.61 17.31
C GLU A 423 2.24 6.81 17.94
N LYS A 424 1.63 7.65 17.11
CA LYS A 424 0.97 8.88 17.56
C LYS A 424 -0.32 8.63 18.33
N PHE A 425 -1.05 7.56 17.98
CA PHE A 425 -2.35 7.21 18.57
C PHE A 425 -2.36 5.75 19.06
N PRO A 426 -1.52 5.40 20.05
CA PRO A 426 -1.30 4.00 20.47
C PRO A 426 -2.54 3.35 21.11
N LYS A 427 -3.58 4.12 21.45
CA LYS A 427 -4.86 3.62 21.99
C LYS A 427 -5.92 3.42 20.92
N ALA A 428 -5.70 3.88 19.69
CA ALA A 428 -6.65 3.73 18.61
C ALA A 428 -6.71 2.27 18.14
N GLN A 429 -7.89 1.83 17.75
CA GLN A 429 -8.07 0.62 16.97
C GLN A 429 -7.92 0.94 15.48
N PHE A 430 -7.62 -0.07 14.67
CA PHE A 430 -7.36 0.13 13.23
C PHE A 430 -8.21 -0.83 12.41
N CYS A 431 -8.98 -0.27 11.48
CA CYS A 431 -9.68 -0.97 10.43
C CYS A 431 -9.02 -0.62 9.10
N VAL A 432 -7.93 -1.33 8.77
CA VAL A 432 -7.20 -1.15 7.51
C VAL A 432 -7.76 -2.16 6.52
N THR A 433 -8.38 -1.69 5.47
CA THR A 433 -9.10 -2.51 4.48
C THR A 433 -9.06 -1.83 3.11
N GLY A 434 -9.52 -2.50 2.07
CA GLY A 434 -9.52 -1.92 0.75
C GLY A 434 -10.08 -2.84 -0.33
N VAL A 435 -9.89 -2.42 -1.57
CA VAL A 435 -10.48 -3.05 -2.76
C VAL A 435 -9.44 -3.63 -3.72
N LEU A 436 -8.15 -3.57 -3.35
CA LEU A 436 -7.05 -4.09 -4.17
C LEU A 436 -7.02 -5.61 -4.10
N GLY A 437 -7.93 -6.23 -4.83
CA GLY A 437 -8.14 -7.68 -4.85
C GLY A 437 -7.50 -8.38 -6.04
N PRO A 438 -7.84 -9.66 -6.26
CA PRO A 438 -7.27 -10.45 -7.34
C PRO A 438 -7.43 -9.80 -8.70
N GLY A 439 -6.30 -9.59 -9.38
CA GLY A 439 -6.23 -8.99 -10.71
C GLY A 439 -6.44 -7.48 -10.78
N SER A 440 -6.68 -6.79 -9.65
CA SER A 440 -6.80 -5.30 -9.64
C SER A 440 -5.52 -4.61 -10.10
N ASN A 441 -4.38 -5.23 -9.88
CA ASN A 441 -3.07 -4.85 -10.43
C ASN A 441 -2.67 -3.40 -10.14
N ALA A 442 -2.90 -2.93 -8.90
CA ALA A 442 -2.40 -1.62 -8.46
C ALA A 442 -0.92 -1.44 -8.84
N HIS A 443 -0.52 -0.23 -9.22
CA HIS A 443 0.78 0.16 -9.76
C HIS A 443 1.15 -0.46 -11.13
N GLY A 444 0.48 -1.53 -11.55
CA GLY A 444 0.67 -2.19 -12.84
C GLY A 444 -0.25 -1.67 -13.96
N PRO A 445 -0.15 -2.21 -15.18
CA PRO A 445 -1.12 -1.97 -16.23
C PRO A 445 -2.43 -2.72 -15.95
N ASN A 446 -3.53 -2.24 -16.57
CA ASN A 446 -4.88 -2.80 -16.43
C ASN A 446 -5.44 -2.76 -15.00
N GLU A 447 -5.00 -1.78 -14.20
CA GLU A 447 -5.60 -1.53 -12.89
C GLU A 447 -7.11 -1.32 -13.02
N PHE A 448 -7.88 -1.89 -12.07
CA PHE A 448 -9.32 -1.68 -12.03
C PHE A 448 -9.86 -1.61 -10.60
N LEU A 449 -10.91 -0.84 -10.43
CA LEU A 449 -11.79 -0.88 -9.26
C LEU A 449 -12.87 -1.94 -9.47
N HIS A 450 -13.00 -2.90 -8.53
CA HIS A 450 -14.14 -3.81 -8.47
C HIS A 450 -15.31 -3.13 -7.77
N ILE A 451 -16.25 -2.59 -8.56
CA ILE A 451 -17.35 -1.74 -8.08
C ILE A 451 -18.22 -2.44 -7.00
N PRO A 452 -18.63 -3.72 -7.16
CA PRO A 452 -19.43 -4.38 -6.12
C PRO A 452 -18.71 -4.50 -4.78
N THR A 453 -17.38 -4.71 -4.79
CA THR A 453 -16.59 -4.76 -3.56
C THR A 453 -16.52 -3.39 -2.89
N ALA A 454 -16.30 -2.31 -3.65
CA ALA A 454 -16.29 -0.96 -3.10
C ALA A 454 -17.65 -0.60 -2.42
N LYS A 455 -18.76 -0.98 -3.04
CA LYS A 455 -20.12 -0.80 -2.47
C LYS A 455 -20.28 -1.55 -1.14
N ARG A 456 -19.95 -2.86 -1.13
CA ARG A 456 -20.05 -3.72 0.07
C ARG A 456 -19.12 -3.26 1.18
N LEU A 457 -17.90 -2.88 0.83
CA LEU A 457 -16.91 -2.34 1.78
C LEU A 457 -17.42 -1.04 2.41
N THR A 458 -18.01 -0.14 1.62
CA THR A 458 -18.63 1.11 2.13
C THR A 458 -19.71 0.81 3.16
N LEU A 459 -20.55 -0.20 2.93
CA LEU A 459 -21.58 -0.65 3.88
C LEU A 459 -20.96 -1.27 5.13
N CYS A 460 -19.89 -2.05 5.00
CA CYS A 460 -19.16 -2.59 6.16
C CYS A 460 -18.56 -1.47 7.00
N VAL A 461 -17.97 -0.45 6.39
CA VAL A 461 -17.46 0.74 7.11
C VAL A 461 -18.59 1.44 7.87
N ALA A 462 -19.76 1.61 7.24
CA ALA A 462 -20.93 2.20 7.91
C ALA A 462 -21.34 1.40 9.17
N ASP A 463 -21.41 0.07 9.06
CA ASP A 463 -21.75 -0.80 10.19
C ASP A 463 -20.69 -0.74 11.31
N VAL A 464 -19.40 -0.66 10.96
CA VAL A 464 -18.30 -0.48 11.93
C VAL A 464 -18.39 0.88 12.64
N LEU A 465 -18.69 1.97 11.92
CA LEU A 465 -18.88 3.29 12.52
C LEU A 465 -20.06 3.32 13.53
N ALA A 466 -21.17 2.66 13.19
CA ALA A 466 -22.31 2.54 14.09
C ALA A 466 -21.99 1.66 15.31
N ALA A 467 -21.28 0.55 15.13
CA ALA A 467 -20.83 -0.33 16.22
C ALA A 467 -19.85 0.39 17.16
N HIS A 468 -18.90 1.15 16.58
CA HIS A 468 -17.94 1.96 17.35
C HIS A 468 -18.64 2.91 18.32
N ALA A 469 -19.72 3.55 17.92
CA ALA A 469 -20.44 4.53 18.74
C ALA A 469 -21.29 3.90 19.87
N THR A 470 -21.49 2.58 19.84
CA THR A 470 -22.35 1.85 20.80
C THR A 470 -21.61 0.81 21.64
N ARG A 471 -20.28 0.71 21.51
CA ARG A 471 -19.44 -0.24 22.25
C ARG A 471 -19.27 0.12 23.73
#